data_3b9a716eabbd8b7b49746e8c7cfad269
#
_entry.id   3b9a716eabbd8b7b49746e8c7cfad269
#
_cell.length_a   1.000
_cell.length_b   1.000
_cell.length_c   1.000
_cell.angle_alpha   90.00
_cell.angle_beta   90.00
_cell.angle_gamma   90.00
#
_symmetry.space_group_name_H-M   'P 1'
#
loop_
_entity.id
_entity.type
_entity.pdbx_description
1 polymer ?
#
loop_
_entity_poly.entity_id
_entity_poly.type
_entity_poly.pdbx_seq_one_letter_code
_entity_poly.pdbx_strand_id
1 'polypeptide(L)'
;MLFFQLTGIEKRERQMIEQIKESNAVALTHGGKFHADDVFSTALLFYINPQIKILRKNQVPDDFTGLVYDIGRGAFDHHQKDSRIRENGVPYAAFGLLWEALGADILGEELAGQFDEEFVQPLDCNDNTGEKNELASLIGSFNPSWDEEGGSNDAFFEAVSVAGKILEHIFLKYQANGRADEQVERVLLQHEQAVLEGEKPGEEKILVLKEFVPCQKKLKETEIEFVVFPSNRGGYCIQPQKREHSMNYKCSFPERWLGLEKEELQKESGLKSASFCHKGGFLMTVDTLEDAIEACKISQREYRFQPVVVTVTKDCELDPQMEKLLREIPGMERAKMVRKSFPDIPKLTSEHGYDEVALEKQEWKQLQKEKCKELLAEKPEAVYVDGTVWETYPVVHLLRKKKITVLTKAEVDGEICLIRIPSGS
;
A
#
# COMPACT_ATOMS: atom_id res chain seq x y z
N MET A 1 -14.97 -23.22 25.20
CA MET A 1 -14.79 -23.97 23.95
C MET A 1 -16.17 -24.15 23.32
N LEU A 2 -16.64 -23.12 22.58
CA LEU A 2 -17.93 -23.19 21.87
C LEU A 2 -17.67 -23.81 20.50
N PHE A 3 -18.08 -25.06 20.33
CA PHE A 3 -18.18 -25.68 19.00
C PHE A 3 -19.37 -25.06 18.27
N PHE A 4 -19.13 -24.10 17.40
CA PHE A 4 -20.12 -23.70 16.41
C PHE A 4 -20.34 -24.91 15.48
N GLN A 5 -21.55 -25.45 15.48
CA GLN A 5 -21.94 -26.44 14.47
C GLN A 5 -22.06 -25.72 13.14
N LEU A 6 -21.17 -26.05 12.21
CA LEU A 6 -21.21 -25.55 10.83
C LEU A 6 -22.61 -25.83 10.22
N THR A 7 -23.13 -24.83 9.51
CA THR A 7 -24.37 -24.97 8.74
C THR A 7 -24.23 -26.04 7.65
N GLY A 8 -25.33 -26.53 7.08
CA GLY A 8 -25.27 -27.51 6.00
C GLY A 8 -24.58 -26.96 4.73
N ILE A 9 -24.59 -25.62 4.51
CA ILE A 9 -23.95 -24.92 3.39
C ILE A 9 -22.45 -24.92 3.62
N GLU A 10 -21.96 -24.48 4.78
CA GLU A 10 -20.52 -24.43 5.12
C GLU A 10 -19.86 -25.82 5.07
N LYS A 11 -20.60 -26.87 5.43
CA LYS A 11 -20.12 -28.25 5.29
C LYS A 11 -19.92 -28.68 3.84
N ARG A 12 -20.83 -28.28 2.94
CA ARG A 12 -20.71 -28.56 1.50
C ARG A 12 -19.58 -27.79 0.84
N GLU A 13 -19.43 -26.52 1.16
CA GLU A 13 -18.34 -25.69 0.68
C GLU A 13 -16.98 -26.28 1.09
N ARG A 14 -16.82 -26.62 2.37
CA ARG A 14 -15.61 -27.27 2.88
C ARG A 14 -15.33 -28.62 2.21
N GLN A 15 -16.36 -29.38 1.93
CA GLN A 15 -16.23 -30.65 1.20
C GLN A 15 -15.77 -30.41 -0.25
N MET A 16 -16.30 -29.40 -0.95
CA MET A 16 -15.86 -29.03 -2.30
C MET A 16 -14.39 -28.57 -2.31
N ILE A 17 -13.98 -27.78 -1.31
CA ILE A 17 -12.59 -27.34 -1.15
C ILE A 17 -11.64 -28.53 -0.93
N GLU A 18 -11.99 -29.51 -0.15
CA GLU A 18 -11.18 -30.72 0.01
C GLU A 18 -11.10 -31.54 -1.30
N GLN A 19 -12.20 -31.63 -2.05
CA GLN A 19 -12.25 -32.36 -3.33
C GLN A 19 -11.29 -31.76 -4.38
N ILE A 20 -11.03 -30.44 -4.38
CA ILE A 20 -10.09 -29.87 -5.35
C ILE A 20 -8.64 -30.33 -5.13
N LYS A 21 -8.30 -30.83 -3.95
CA LYS A 21 -6.96 -31.37 -3.63
C LYS A 21 -6.76 -32.79 -4.14
N GLU A 22 -7.82 -33.46 -4.60
CA GLU A 22 -7.76 -34.84 -5.09
C GLU A 22 -7.16 -34.90 -6.52
N SER A 23 -6.50 -36.00 -6.85
CA SER A 23 -5.84 -36.18 -8.15
C SER A 23 -6.79 -36.23 -9.35
N ASN A 24 -8.07 -36.55 -9.13
CA ASN A 24 -9.13 -36.59 -10.13
C ASN A 24 -10.06 -35.37 -10.09
N ALA A 25 -9.65 -34.31 -9.39
CA ALA A 25 -10.45 -33.11 -9.24
C ALA A 25 -10.84 -32.48 -10.59
N VAL A 26 -12.07 -32.00 -10.67
CA VAL A 26 -12.61 -31.31 -11.84
C VAL A 26 -13.26 -30.03 -11.37
N ALA A 27 -12.97 -28.92 -12.07
CA ALA A 27 -13.67 -27.67 -11.86
C ALA A 27 -14.26 -27.15 -13.18
N LEU A 28 -15.29 -26.32 -13.08
CA LEU A 28 -16.02 -25.77 -14.22
C LEU A 28 -16.24 -24.27 -14.05
N THR A 29 -15.92 -23.53 -15.13
CA THR A 29 -16.24 -22.11 -15.27
C THR A 29 -16.92 -21.83 -16.61
N HIS A 30 -17.34 -20.57 -16.85
CA HIS A 30 -17.98 -20.20 -18.09
C HIS A 30 -17.06 -20.28 -19.32
N GLY A 31 -17.65 -20.46 -20.49
CA GLY A 31 -16.97 -20.42 -21.80
C GLY A 31 -17.02 -19.02 -22.42
N GLY A 32 -16.41 -18.90 -23.59
CA GLY A 32 -16.40 -17.65 -24.36
C GLY A 32 -15.39 -16.63 -23.86
N LYS A 33 -15.76 -15.33 -23.86
CA LYS A 33 -14.90 -14.25 -23.41
C LYS A 33 -14.62 -14.42 -21.92
N PHE A 34 -13.38 -14.22 -21.52
CA PHE A 34 -12.94 -14.37 -20.14
C PHE A 34 -12.49 -13.02 -19.54
N HIS A 35 -12.50 -12.93 -18.23
CA HIS A 35 -12.08 -11.79 -17.44
C HIS A 35 -10.90 -12.13 -16.54
N ALA A 36 -10.42 -11.16 -15.77
CA ALA A 36 -9.37 -11.43 -14.79
C ALA A 36 -9.87 -12.35 -13.67
N ASP A 37 -11.16 -12.28 -13.34
CA ASP A 37 -11.78 -13.03 -12.27
C ASP A 37 -11.70 -14.55 -12.50
N ASP A 38 -12.23 -15.07 -13.60
CA ASP A 38 -12.18 -16.51 -13.93
C ASP A 38 -10.76 -17.00 -14.24
N VAL A 39 -9.89 -16.12 -14.80
CA VAL A 39 -8.49 -16.42 -15.05
C VAL A 39 -7.70 -16.59 -13.77
N PHE A 40 -7.76 -15.63 -12.81
CA PHE A 40 -7.08 -15.75 -11.52
C PHE A 40 -7.68 -16.84 -10.63
N SER A 41 -8.99 -17.05 -10.69
CA SER A 41 -9.66 -18.19 -10.06
C SER A 41 -9.05 -19.52 -10.52
N THR A 42 -8.93 -19.70 -11.84
CA THR A 42 -8.33 -20.90 -12.43
C THR A 42 -6.85 -21.03 -12.06
N ALA A 43 -6.09 -19.93 -12.08
CA ALA A 43 -4.69 -19.92 -11.71
C ALA A 43 -4.48 -20.32 -10.24
N LEU A 44 -5.35 -19.86 -9.34
CA LEU A 44 -5.36 -20.26 -7.93
C LEU A 44 -5.63 -21.76 -7.75
N LEU A 45 -6.60 -22.29 -8.49
CA LEU A 45 -6.89 -23.73 -8.47
C LEU A 45 -5.70 -24.57 -8.95
N PHE A 46 -5.01 -24.15 -10.02
CA PHE A 46 -3.77 -24.80 -10.48
C PHE A 46 -2.61 -24.66 -9.50
N TYR A 47 -2.52 -23.56 -8.76
CA TYR A 47 -1.52 -23.40 -7.71
C TYR A 47 -1.70 -24.46 -6.60
N ILE A 48 -2.96 -24.75 -6.23
CA ILE A 48 -3.29 -25.75 -5.19
C ILE A 48 -3.17 -27.17 -5.73
N ASN A 49 -3.69 -27.42 -6.92
CA ASN A 49 -3.66 -28.72 -7.57
C ASN A 49 -3.31 -28.57 -9.07
N PRO A 50 -2.03 -28.76 -9.44
CA PRO A 50 -1.62 -28.68 -10.83
C PRO A 50 -2.25 -29.74 -11.76
N GLN A 51 -2.89 -30.77 -11.20
CA GLN A 51 -3.55 -31.85 -11.95
C GLN A 51 -5.05 -31.65 -12.11
N ILE A 52 -5.64 -30.62 -11.49
CA ILE A 52 -7.07 -30.34 -11.59
C ILE A 52 -7.49 -30.14 -13.05
N LYS A 53 -8.59 -30.78 -13.45
CA LYS A 53 -9.12 -30.61 -14.80
C LYS A 53 -10.11 -29.44 -14.83
N ILE A 54 -9.81 -28.42 -15.64
CA ILE A 54 -10.68 -27.27 -15.82
C ILE A 54 -11.54 -27.45 -17.06
N LEU A 55 -12.85 -27.30 -16.90
CA LEU A 55 -13.84 -27.33 -17.98
C LEU A 55 -14.41 -25.92 -18.16
N ARG A 56 -14.47 -25.47 -19.40
CA ARG A 56 -15.14 -24.21 -19.77
C ARG A 56 -16.41 -24.52 -20.56
N LYS A 57 -17.57 -24.11 -20.05
CA LYS A 57 -18.87 -24.39 -20.66
C LYS A 57 -19.83 -23.19 -20.48
N ASN A 58 -20.81 -23.07 -21.37
CA ASN A 58 -21.82 -22.04 -21.28
C ASN A 58 -22.96 -22.34 -20.29
N GLN A 59 -23.02 -23.57 -19.79
CA GLN A 59 -24.00 -24.05 -18.81
C GLN A 59 -23.39 -25.14 -17.95
N VAL A 60 -23.77 -25.19 -16.69
CA VAL A 60 -23.38 -26.27 -15.76
C VAL A 60 -24.27 -27.47 -16.05
N PRO A 61 -23.72 -28.67 -16.36
CA PRO A 61 -24.51 -29.90 -16.50
C PRO A 61 -25.19 -30.28 -15.20
N ASP A 62 -26.42 -30.81 -15.25
CA ASP A 62 -27.20 -31.18 -14.08
C ASP A 62 -26.54 -32.26 -13.21
N ASP A 63 -25.70 -33.11 -13.83
CA ASP A 63 -24.98 -34.22 -13.18
C ASP A 63 -23.54 -33.81 -12.79
N PHE A 64 -23.15 -32.55 -12.91
CA PHE A 64 -21.83 -32.11 -12.55
C PHE A 64 -21.60 -32.04 -11.06
N THR A 65 -20.57 -32.72 -10.55
CA THR A 65 -20.29 -32.86 -9.10
C THR A 65 -18.98 -32.18 -8.66
N GLY A 66 -18.25 -31.56 -9.60
CA GLY A 66 -16.99 -30.84 -9.30
C GLY A 66 -17.21 -29.43 -8.78
N LEU A 67 -16.11 -28.70 -8.56
CA LEU A 67 -16.18 -27.29 -8.20
C LEU A 67 -16.71 -26.46 -9.37
N VAL A 68 -17.70 -25.59 -9.09
CA VAL A 68 -18.24 -24.63 -10.07
C VAL A 68 -17.93 -23.22 -9.57
N TYR A 69 -17.36 -22.38 -10.42
CA TYR A 69 -17.04 -20.99 -10.10
C TYR A 69 -17.34 -20.08 -11.27
N ASP A 70 -17.68 -18.82 -10.99
CA ASP A 70 -18.02 -17.76 -11.94
C ASP A 70 -19.15 -18.13 -12.93
N ILE A 71 -19.96 -19.10 -12.59
CA ILE A 71 -21.16 -19.54 -13.31
C ILE A 71 -22.03 -20.42 -12.42
N GLY A 72 -23.33 -20.53 -12.72
CA GLY A 72 -24.21 -21.52 -12.11
C GLY A 72 -24.87 -21.09 -10.81
N ARG A 73 -24.61 -19.89 -10.32
CA ARG A 73 -25.23 -19.29 -9.13
C ARG A 73 -25.00 -20.10 -7.86
N GLY A 74 -23.84 -20.75 -7.78
CA GLY A 74 -23.40 -21.50 -6.61
C GLY A 74 -22.59 -20.67 -5.62
N ALA A 75 -21.89 -21.34 -4.70
CA ALA A 75 -21.11 -20.73 -3.63
C ALA A 75 -19.96 -19.81 -4.13
N PHE A 76 -19.37 -20.15 -5.27
CA PHE A 76 -18.25 -19.40 -5.87
C PHE A 76 -18.66 -18.67 -7.17
N ASP A 77 -19.91 -18.21 -7.22
CA ASP A 77 -20.45 -17.36 -8.28
C ASP A 77 -21.02 -16.09 -7.67
N HIS A 78 -20.90 -14.97 -8.35
CA HIS A 78 -21.33 -13.65 -7.90
C HIS A 78 -22.48 -13.04 -8.72
N HIS A 79 -22.98 -13.76 -9.73
CA HIS A 79 -24.00 -13.25 -10.67
C HIS A 79 -25.44 -13.29 -10.12
N GLN A 80 -25.65 -13.70 -8.86
CA GLN A 80 -26.95 -13.69 -8.20
C GLN A 80 -27.27 -12.32 -7.58
N LYS A 81 -28.57 -12.06 -7.33
CA LYS A 81 -29.03 -10.78 -6.75
C LYS A 81 -28.56 -10.55 -5.31
N ASP A 82 -28.31 -11.61 -4.58
CA ASP A 82 -27.83 -11.66 -3.21
C ASP A 82 -26.34 -11.98 -3.14
N SER A 83 -25.58 -11.52 -4.15
CA SER A 83 -24.12 -11.64 -4.17
C SER A 83 -23.50 -11.05 -2.90
N ARG A 84 -22.44 -11.69 -2.42
CA ARG A 84 -21.78 -11.33 -1.17
C ARG A 84 -21.01 -10.01 -1.32
N ILE A 85 -21.01 -9.22 -0.25
CA ILE A 85 -20.26 -7.96 -0.14
C ILE A 85 -19.43 -8.02 1.13
N ARG A 86 -18.18 -7.57 1.07
CA ARG A 86 -17.30 -7.45 2.24
C ARG A 86 -17.79 -6.35 3.19
N GLU A 87 -17.38 -6.39 4.44
CA GLU A 87 -17.74 -5.37 5.44
C GLU A 87 -17.37 -3.94 5.04
N ASN A 88 -16.30 -3.77 4.25
CA ASN A 88 -15.88 -2.49 3.70
C ASN A 88 -16.64 -2.04 2.44
N GLY A 89 -17.65 -2.80 2.02
CA GLY A 89 -18.50 -2.50 0.88
C GLY A 89 -17.99 -2.97 -0.48
N VAL A 90 -16.82 -3.62 -0.56
CA VAL A 90 -16.30 -4.19 -1.81
C VAL A 90 -17.02 -5.50 -2.13
N PRO A 91 -17.66 -5.62 -3.31
CA PRO A 91 -18.33 -6.87 -3.70
C PRO A 91 -17.32 -7.98 -3.94
N TYR A 92 -17.72 -9.23 -3.67
CA TYR A 92 -16.94 -10.39 -4.09
C TYR A 92 -17.19 -10.69 -5.57
N ALA A 93 -16.13 -11.12 -6.29
CA ALA A 93 -16.23 -11.90 -7.51
C ALA A 93 -15.81 -13.35 -7.25
N ALA A 94 -15.76 -14.21 -8.24
CA ALA A 94 -15.44 -15.62 -8.02
C ALA A 94 -14.04 -15.82 -7.44
N PHE A 95 -13.06 -14.99 -7.86
CA PHE A 95 -11.70 -15.02 -7.31
C PHE A 95 -11.68 -14.70 -5.82
N GLY A 96 -12.42 -13.66 -5.40
CA GLY A 96 -12.51 -13.30 -3.99
C GLY A 96 -13.19 -14.37 -3.15
N LEU A 97 -14.26 -15.02 -3.65
CA LEU A 97 -14.93 -16.11 -2.98
C LEU A 97 -14.02 -17.34 -2.81
N LEU A 98 -13.25 -17.69 -3.83
CA LEU A 98 -12.25 -18.77 -3.74
C LEU A 98 -11.09 -18.39 -2.83
N TRP A 99 -10.64 -17.14 -2.87
CA TRP A 99 -9.57 -16.66 -2.00
C TRP A 99 -9.95 -16.70 -0.53
N GLU A 100 -11.16 -16.27 -0.18
CA GLU A 100 -11.68 -16.36 1.18
C GLU A 100 -11.65 -17.80 1.71
N ALA A 101 -11.94 -18.77 0.85
CA ALA A 101 -11.98 -20.19 1.24
C ALA A 101 -10.59 -20.85 1.31
N LEU A 102 -9.59 -20.34 0.57
CA LEU A 102 -8.32 -21.02 0.31
C LEU A 102 -7.10 -20.22 0.76
N GLY A 103 -7.23 -18.90 0.89
CA GLY A 103 -6.09 -18.00 1.09
C GLY A 103 -5.35 -18.25 2.40
N ALA A 104 -6.07 -18.55 3.47
CA ALA A 104 -5.47 -18.82 4.78
C ALA A 104 -4.60 -20.10 4.76
N ASP A 105 -4.97 -21.12 3.99
CA ASP A 105 -4.16 -22.33 3.80
C ASP A 105 -2.84 -22.05 3.05
N ILE A 106 -2.79 -20.98 2.24
CA ILE A 106 -1.63 -20.62 1.41
C ILE A 106 -0.68 -19.66 2.14
N LEU A 107 -1.23 -18.61 2.76
CA LEU A 107 -0.46 -17.51 3.34
C LEU A 107 -0.60 -17.38 4.87
N GLY A 108 -1.51 -18.10 5.50
CA GLY A 108 -1.96 -17.83 6.88
C GLY A 108 -2.96 -16.66 6.93
N GLU A 109 -3.74 -16.57 8.00
CA GLU A 109 -4.86 -15.62 8.16
C GLU A 109 -4.46 -14.16 7.89
N GLU A 110 -3.40 -13.68 8.54
CA GLU A 110 -2.97 -12.26 8.46
C GLU A 110 -2.54 -11.88 7.05
N LEU A 111 -1.64 -12.66 6.44
CA LEU A 111 -1.13 -12.35 5.10
C LEU A 111 -2.18 -12.57 4.01
N ALA A 112 -3.10 -13.53 4.22
CA ALA A 112 -4.23 -13.75 3.32
C ALA A 112 -5.18 -12.54 3.32
N GLY A 113 -5.44 -11.94 4.49
CA GLY A 113 -6.21 -10.70 4.59
C GLY A 113 -5.53 -9.53 3.88
N GLN A 114 -4.22 -9.36 4.07
CA GLN A 114 -3.46 -8.31 3.37
C GLN A 114 -3.49 -8.50 1.83
N PHE A 115 -3.33 -9.72 1.36
CA PHE A 115 -3.40 -10.02 -0.07
C PHE A 115 -4.82 -9.79 -0.61
N ASP A 116 -5.86 -10.11 0.16
CA ASP A 116 -7.25 -9.78 -0.22
C ASP A 116 -7.40 -8.29 -0.46
N GLU A 117 -7.02 -7.45 0.50
CA GLU A 117 -7.13 -6.00 0.39
C GLU A 117 -6.29 -5.39 -0.76
N GLU A 118 -5.06 -5.84 -0.92
CA GLU A 118 -4.10 -5.23 -1.84
C GLU A 118 -4.23 -5.74 -3.28
N PHE A 119 -4.71 -6.98 -3.48
CA PHE A 119 -4.70 -7.64 -4.79
C PHE A 119 -6.08 -8.14 -5.24
N VAL A 120 -6.80 -8.86 -4.37
CA VAL A 120 -8.06 -9.51 -4.75
C VAL A 120 -9.19 -8.50 -4.88
N GLN A 121 -9.40 -7.66 -3.87
CA GLN A 121 -10.49 -6.67 -3.87
C GLN A 121 -10.47 -5.72 -5.08
N PRO A 122 -9.30 -5.19 -5.55
CA PRO A 122 -9.26 -4.40 -6.76
C PRO A 122 -9.69 -5.15 -8.04
N LEU A 123 -9.46 -6.47 -8.11
CA LEU A 123 -9.91 -7.31 -9.22
C LEU A 123 -11.41 -7.60 -9.13
N ASP A 124 -11.90 -7.98 -7.95
CA ASP A 124 -13.32 -8.19 -7.68
C ASP A 124 -14.15 -6.92 -7.96
N CYS A 125 -13.63 -5.75 -7.55
CA CYS A 125 -14.26 -4.46 -7.82
C CYS A 125 -14.31 -4.16 -9.33
N ASN A 126 -13.23 -4.41 -10.06
CA ASN A 126 -13.22 -4.26 -11.52
C ASN A 126 -14.27 -5.12 -12.19
N ASP A 127 -14.38 -6.39 -11.79
CA ASP A 127 -15.31 -7.34 -12.40
C ASP A 127 -16.78 -6.94 -12.16
N ASN A 128 -17.12 -6.58 -10.92
CA ASN A 128 -18.49 -6.21 -10.54
C ASN A 128 -18.92 -4.82 -11.02
N THR A 129 -18.02 -3.85 -11.11
CA THR A 129 -18.37 -2.43 -11.31
C THR A 129 -17.83 -1.83 -12.59
N GLY A 130 -16.90 -2.50 -13.26
CA GLY A 130 -16.15 -1.95 -14.39
C GLY A 130 -15.11 -0.89 -14.00
N GLU A 131 -14.79 -0.72 -12.71
CA GLU A 131 -13.73 0.18 -12.28
C GLU A 131 -12.39 -0.21 -12.92
N LYS A 132 -11.66 0.79 -13.43
CA LYS A 132 -10.44 0.53 -14.19
C LYS A 132 -9.37 -0.15 -13.34
N ASN A 133 -8.95 -1.34 -13.77
CA ASN A 133 -7.83 -2.08 -13.22
C ASN A 133 -6.85 -2.43 -14.36
N GLU A 134 -5.57 -2.04 -14.21
CA GLU A 134 -4.57 -2.23 -15.27
C GLU A 134 -4.22 -3.70 -15.46
N LEU A 135 -4.17 -4.48 -14.38
CA LEU A 135 -3.91 -5.92 -14.46
C LEU A 135 -5.08 -6.66 -15.12
N ALA A 136 -6.32 -6.33 -14.75
CA ALA A 136 -7.51 -6.90 -15.40
C ALA A 136 -7.55 -6.55 -16.89
N SER A 137 -7.18 -5.33 -17.27
CA SER A 137 -7.09 -4.91 -18.67
C SER A 137 -6.01 -5.69 -19.43
N LEU A 138 -4.87 -5.95 -18.79
CA LEU A 138 -3.79 -6.76 -19.38
C LEU A 138 -4.24 -8.21 -19.61
N ILE A 139 -4.85 -8.84 -18.60
CA ILE A 139 -5.41 -10.21 -18.72
C ILE A 139 -6.50 -10.23 -19.80
N GLY A 140 -7.38 -9.25 -19.82
CA GLY A 140 -8.43 -9.13 -20.84
C GLY A 140 -7.91 -9.01 -22.27
N SER A 141 -6.66 -8.51 -22.46
CA SER A 141 -6.04 -8.39 -23.79
C SER A 141 -5.65 -9.72 -24.43
N PHE A 142 -5.65 -10.82 -23.68
CA PHE A 142 -5.47 -12.17 -24.20
C PHE A 142 -6.72 -12.71 -24.92
N ASN A 143 -7.90 -12.12 -24.71
CA ASN A 143 -9.07 -12.53 -25.48
C ASN A 143 -8.85 -12.32 -26.99
N PRO A 144 -9.26 -13.27 -27.84
CA PRO A 144 -9.20 -13.09 -29.29
C PRO A 144 -9.89 -11.79 -29.71
N SER A 145 -9.37 -11.13 -30.73
CA SER A 145 -9.99 -9.96 -31.36
C SER A 145 -11.33 -10.36 -31.98
N TRP A 146 -12.24 -9.39 -32.15
CA TRP A 146 -13.59 -9.62 -32.67
C TRP A 146 -13.59 -10.20 -34.10
N ASP A 147 -12.48 -10.05 -34.84
CA ASP A 147 -12.26 -10.46 -36.23
C ASP A 147 -11.37 -11.73 -36.34
N GLU A 148 -10.97 -12.31 -35.21
CA GLU A 148 -10.20 -13.57 -35.18
C GLU A 148 -11.15 -14.76 -35.05
N GLU A 149 -11.01 -15.72 -35.98
CA GLU A 149 -11.65 -17.04 -35.86
C GLU A 149 -10.80 -17.96 -35.00
N GLY A 150 -11.25 -18.33 -33.81
CA GLY A 150 -10.63 -19.41 -33.03
C GLY A 150 -10.54 -19.21 -31.53
N GLY A 151 -10.21 -20.24 -30.95
CA GLY A 151 -9.64 -20.70 -29.69
C GLY A 151 -9.71 -19.84 -28.44
N SER A 152 -10.90 -19.33 -28.00
CA SER A 152 -10.99 -18.66 -26.69
C SER A 152 -10.48 -19.53 -25.52
N ASN A 153 -10.44 -20.87 -25.70
CA ASN A 153 -9.91 -21.76 -24.66
C ASN A 153 -8.38 -21.74 -24.61
N ASP A 154 -7.71 -21.74 -25.76
CA ASP A 154 -6.22 -21.70 -25.78
C ASP A 154 -5.74 -20.36 -25.24
N ALA A 155 -6.33 -19.26 -25.67
CA ALA A 155 -6.08 -17.92 -25.16
C ALA A 155 -6.35 -17.80 -23.65
N PHE A 156 -7.41 -18.44 -23.16
CA PHE A 156 -7.71 -18.50 -21.73
C PHE A 156 -6.59 -19.18 -20.94
N PHE A 157 -6.16 -20.38 -21.37
CA PHE A 157 -5.09 -21.09 -20.65
C PHE A 157 -3.73 -20.39 -20.77
N GLU A 158 -3.49 -19.64 -21.84
CA GLU A 158 -2.32 -18.76 -21.93
C GLU A 158 -2.40 -17.65 -20.87
N ALA A 159 -3.53 -16.96 -20.75
CA ALA A 159 -3.75 -15.96 -19.71
C ALA A 159 -3.62 -16.57 -18.31
N VAL A 160 -4.18 -17.76 -18.07
CA VAL A 160 -4.06 -18.51 -16.80
C VAL A 160 -2.60 -18.82 -16.46
N SER A 161 -1.79 -19.20 -17.46
CA SER A 161 -0.36 -19.44 -17.26
C SER A 161 0.38 -18.19 -16.79
N VAL A 162 0.04 -17.02 -17.34
CA VAL A 162 0.59 -15.72 -16.91
C VAL A 162 0.13 -15.37 -15.51
N ALA A 163 -1.17 -15.49 -15.24
CA ALA A 163 -1.75 -15.25 -13.91
C ALA A 163 -1.14 -16.16 -12.84
N GLY A 164 -0.91 -17.43 -13.16
CA GLY A 164 -0.27 -18.39 -12.25
C GLY A 164 1.14 -17.96 -11.85
N LYS A 165 1.96 -17.49 -12.80
CA LYS A 165 3.30 -16.95 -12.51
C LYS A 165 3.22 -15.70 -11.63
N ILE A 166 2.25 -14.82 -11.87
CA ILE A 166 2.03 -13.62 -11.06
C ILE A 166 1.70 -14.03 -9.62
N LEU A 167 0.74 -14.94 -9.41
CA LEU A 167 0.38 -15.43 -8.07
C LEU A 167 1.55 -16.07 -7.35
N GLU A 168 2.28 -16.99 -8.02
CA GLU A 168 3.44 -17.66 -7.44
C GLU A 168 4.48 -16.66 -6.90
N HIS A 169 4.87 -15.69 -7.71
CA HIS A 169 5.84 -14.68 -7.30
C HIS A 169 5.32 -13.76 -6.19
N ILE A 170 4.05 -13.40 -6.21
CA ILE A 170 3.45 -12.59 -5.16
C ILE A 170 3.39 -13.39 -3.85
N PHE A 171 2.93 -14.64 -3.88
CA PHE A 171 2.89 -15.49 -2.68
C PHE A 171 4.27 -15.68 -2.06
N LEU A 172 5.29 -15.97 -2.87
CA LEU A 172 6.68 -16.04 -2.39
C LEU A 172 7.13 -14.76 -1.70
N LYS A 173 6.75 -13.59 -2.26
CA LYS A 173 7.06 -12.28 -1.67
C LYS A 173 6.34 -12.07 -0.33
N TYR A 174 5.03 -12.40 -0.25
CA TYR A 174 4.27 -12.29 0.99
C TYR A 174 4.84 -13.19 2.08
N GLN A 175 5.14 -14.45 1.76
CA GLN A 175 5.75 -15.40 2.69
C GLN A 175 7.14 -14.93 3.14
N ALA A 176 7.95 -14.36 2.24
CA ALA A 176 9.26 -13.80 2.59
C ALA A 176 9.11 -12.60 3.53
N ASN A 177 8.14 -11.72 3.29
CA ASN A 177 7.85 -10.59 4.16
C ASN A 177 7.36 -11.05 5.54
N GLY A 178 6.47 -12.06 5.61
CA GLY A 178 6.02 -12.63 6.89
C GLY A 178 7.19 -13.18 7.72
N ARG A 179 8.10 -13.95 7.10
CA ARG A 179 9.32 -14.41 7.78
C ARG A 179 10.22 -13.25 8.24
N ALA A 180 10.29 -12.17 7.44
CA ALA A 180 11.02 -10.98 7.81
C ALA A 180 10.39 -10.28 9.02
N ASP A 181 9.08 -10.14 9.04
CA ASP A 181 8.34 -9.54 10.14
C ASP A 181 8.55 -10.30 11.47
N GLU A 182 8.47 -11.64 11.45
CA GLU A 182 8.78 -12.48 12.61
C GLU A 182 10.25 -12.33 13.09
N GLN A 183 11.18 -12.22 12.15
CA GLN A 183 12.58 -12.02 12.48
C GLN A 183 12.80 -10.64 13.13
N VAL A 184 12.20 -9.59 12.59
CA VAL A 184 12.28 -8.24 13.14
C VAL A 184 11.67 -8.17 14.53
N GLU A 185 10.52 -8.79 14.79
CA GLU A 185 9.91 -8.86 16.12
C GLU A 185 10.83 -9.51 17.15
N ARG A 186 11.45 -10.64 16.80
CA ARG A 186 12.42 -11.28 17.70
C ARG A 186 13.61 -10.39 18.03
N VAL A 187 14.14 -9.67 17.03
CA VAL A 187 15.29 -8.76 17.25
C VAL A 187 14.88 -7.54 18.05
N LEU A 188 13.67 -7.01 17.85
CA LEU A 188 13.12 -5.91 18.66
C LEU A 188 13.00 -6.31 20.13
N LEU A 189 12.40 -7.46 20.43
CA LEU A 189 12.29 -7.96 21.81
C LEU A 189 13.66 -8.13 22.48
N GLN A 190 14.65 -8.67 21.76
CA GLN A 190 16.02 -8.79 22.26
C GLN A 190 16.67 -7.43 22.49
N HIS A 191 16.43 -6.47 21.59
CA HIS A 191 16.93 -5.12 21.73
C HIS A 191 16.33 -4.41 22.94
N GLU A 192 15.02 -4.47 23.12
CA GLU A 192 14.31 -3.88 24.26
C GLU A 192 14.79 -4.46 25.59
N GLN A 193 15.01 -5.77 25.66
CA GLN A 193 15.55 -6.42 26.83
C GLN A 193 16.98 -5.92 27.14
N ALA A 194 17.86 -5.87 26.14
CA ALA A 194 19.23 -5.37 26.31
C ALA A 194 19.28 -3.89 26.73
N VAL A 195 18.33 -3.07 26.26
CA VAL A 195 18.15 -1.68 26.71
C VAL A 195 17.73 -1.63 28.18
N LEU A 196 16.74 -2.43 28.60
CA LEU A 196 16.27 -2.50 29.98
C LEU A 196 17.37 -2.98 30.95
N GLU A 197 18.23 -3.88 30.50
CA GLU A 197 19.37 -4.40 31.26
C GLU A 197 20.58 -3.43 31.28
N GLY A 198 20.49 -2.29 30.54
CA GLY A 198 21.53 -1.27 30.48
C GLY A 198 22.74 -1.66 29.65
N GLU A 199 22.62 -2.68 28.78
CA GLU A 199 23.71 -3.15 27.92
C GLU A 199 23.99 -2.26 26.72
N LYS A 200 23.02 -1.35 26.37
CA LYS A 200 23.07 -0.50 25.18
C LYS A 200 22.88 0.99 25.50
N PRO A 201 23.78 1.59 26.31
CA PRO A 201 23.60 3.00 26.69
C PRO A 201 23.76 3.93 25.48
N GLY A 202 22.75 4.76 25.24
CA GLY A 202 22.69 5.69 24.10
C GLY A 202 22.44 5.02 22.75
N GLU A 203 21.99 3.77 22.74
CA GLU A 203 21.61 3.00 21.54
C GLU A 203 20.14 2.55 21.55
N GLU A 204 19.36 3.07 22.47
CA GLU A 204 17.96 2.67 22.71
C GLU A 204 17.10 2.78 21.44
N LYS A 205 17.46 3.72 20.54
CA LYS A 205 16.76 3.97 19.28
C LYS A 205 17.53 3.52 18.03
N ILE A 206 18.55 2.68 18.21
CA ILE A 206 19.39 2.16 17.14
C ILE A 206 19.27 0.63 17.10
N LEU A 207 18.58 0.10 16.09
CA LEU A 207 18.42 -1.34 15.91
C LEU A 207 19.53 -1.88 15.01
N VAL A 208 20.33 -2.83 15.53
CA VAL A 208 21.36 -3.51 14.77
C VAL A 208 20.86 -4.89 14.35
N LEU A 209 20.81 -5.12 13.04
CA LEU A 209 20.43 -6.40 12.44
C LEU A 209 21.69 -7.19 12.05
N LYS A 210 21.64 -8.52 12.13
CA LYS A 210 22.74 -9.41 11.70
C LYS A 210 22.85 -9.54 10.17
N GLU A 211 21.76 -9.25 9.47
CA GLU A 211 21.64 -9.26 8.03
C GLU A 211 20.54 -8.27 7.59
N PHE A 212 20.48 -7.94 6.29
CA PHE A 212 19.40 -7.12 5.79
C PHE A 212 18.06 -7.87 5.86
N VAL A 213 17.09 -7.28 6.56
CA VAL A 213 15.71 -7.75 6.64
C VAL A 213 14.79 -6.58 6.34
N PRO A 214 13.77 -6.72 5.48
CA PRO A 214 12.74 -5.70 5.31
C PRO A 214 12.03 -5.44 6.64
N CYS A 215 12.25 -4.28 7.25
CA CYS A 215 11.76 -3.97 8.61
C CYS A 215 10.92 -2.69 8.69
N GLN A 216 10.83 -1.93 7.60
CA GLN A 216 10.24 -0.60 7.61
C GLN A 216 8.78 -0.57 8.07
N LYS A 217 7.99 -1.61 7.75
CA LYS A 217 6.58 -1.71 8.15
C LYS A 217 6.45 -1.85 9.67
N LYS A 218 7.17 -2.81 10.26
CA LYS A 218 7.15 -3.10 11.70
C LYS A 218 7.76 -1.98 12.55
N LEU A 219 8.72 -1.23 12.02
CA LEU A 219 9.40 -0.17 12.77
C LEU A 219 8.66 1.18 12.77
N LYS A 220 7.59 1.35 12.00
CA LYS A 220 6.85 2.62 11.95
C LYS A 220 6.32 3.05 13.31
N GLU A 221 5.73 2.14 14.04
CA GLU A 221 5.09 2.36 15.34
C GLU A 221 6.05 2.27 16.53
N THR A 222 7.33 1.95 16.29
CA THR A 222 8.35 1.87 17.33
C THR A 222 9.11 3.19 17.49
N GLU A 223 9.89 3.32 18.57
CA GLU A 223 10.78 4.47 18.79
C GLU A 223 12.14 4.34 18.05
N ILE A 224 12.36 3.26 17.29
CA ILE A 224 13.61 3.08 16.54
C ILE A 224 13.75 4.17 15.47
N GLU A 225 14.87 4.87 15.52
CA GLU A 225 15.23 5.98 14.61
C GLU A 225 16.13 5.52 13.47
N PHE A 226 17.03 4.57 13.75
CA PHE A 226 17.98 4.04 12.79
C PHE A 226 18.01 2.52 12.81
N VAL A 227 18.21 1.93 11.63
CA VAL A 227 18.56 0.52 11.48
C VAL A 227 19.93 0.41 10.86
N VAL A 228 20.77 -0.42 11.47
CA VAL A 228 22.13 -0.74 11.01
C VAL A 228 22.19 -2.22 10.64
N PHE A 229 22.73 -2.54 9.46
CA PHE A 229 22.88 -3.92 9.00
C PHE A 229 24.10 -4.07 8.09
N PRO A 230 24.70 -5.28 7.99
CA PRO A 230 25.80 -5.55 7.08
C PRO A 230 25.41 -5.31 5.62
N SER A 231 26.30 -4.67 4.88
CA SER A 231 26.14 -4.47 3.43
C SER A 231 26.69 -5.68 2.65
N ASN A 232 26.02 -6.09 1.58
CA ASN A 232 26.53 -7.11 0.65
C ASN A 232 27.76 -6.65 -0.13
N ARG A 233 28.12 -5.36 -0.03
CA ARG A 233 29.36 -4.81 -0.64
C ARG A 233 30.48 -4.65 0.35
N GLY A 234 30.31 -5.16 1.58
CA GLY A 234 31.20 -4.96 2.73
C GLY A 234 30.79 -3.76 3.59
N GLY A 235 31.23 -3.79 4.86
CA GLY A 235 30.85 -2.76 5.83
C GLY A 235 29.38 -2.82 6.25
N TYR A 236 28.85 -1.68 6.66
CA TYR A 236 27.50 -1.53 7.21
C TYR A 236 26.72 -0.45 6.50
N CYS A 237 25.41 -0.70 6.35
CA CYS A 237 24.42 0.27 5.93
C CYS A 237 23.70 0.83 7.15
N ILE A 238 23.39 2.10 7.12
CA ILE A 238 22.61 2.83 8.13
C ILE A 238 21.41 3.43 7.42
N GLN A 239 20.19 3.09 7.88
CA GLN A 239 18.93 3.59 7.31
C GLN A 239 18.12 4.31 8.38
N PRO A 240 17.87 5.61 8.24
CA PRO A 240 16.93 6.33 9.10
C PRO A 240 15.49 5.86 8.85
N GLN A 241 14.72 5.74 9.93
CA GLN A 241 13.33 5.29 9.88
C GLN A 241 12.38 6.47 9.70
N LYS A 242 11.35 6.29 8.87
CA LYS A 242 10.34 7.32 8.62
C LYS A 242 9.36 7.43 9.78
N ARG A 243 8.85 8.64 10.00
CA ARG A 243 7.67 8.88 10.83
C ARG A 243 6.43 8.26 10.19
N GLU A 244 5.51 7.85 11.01
CA GLU A 244 4.23 7.36 10.54
C GLU A 244 3.46 8.49 9.84
N HIS A 245 2.81 8.16 8.72
CA HIS A 245 2.05 9.11 7.89
C HIS A 245 2.81 10.38 7.46
N SER A 246 4.14 10.35 7.42
CA SER A 246 5.00 11.47 7.08
C SER A 246 6.04 11.10 6.02
N MET A 247 6.51 12.10 5.27
CA MET A 247 7.67 11.97 4.40
C MET A 247 8.99 12.11 5.17
N ASN A 248 8.97 12.64 6.37
CA ASN A 248 10.13 12.92 7.20
C ASN A 248 10.61 11.69 7.95
N TYR A 249 11.89 11.69 8.32
CA TYR A 249 12.48 10.68 9.18
C TYR A 249 12.24 11.01 10.66
N LYS A 250 12.26 10.00 11.51
CA LYS A 250 12.25 10.17 12.97
C LYS A 250 13.50 10.92 13.43
N CYS A 251 14.64 10.58 12.82
CA CYS A 251 15.91 11.29 12.91
C CYS A 251 16.61 11.26 11.54
N SER A 252 17.23 12.35 11.12
CA SER A 252 17.93 12.47 9.84
C SER A 252 19.43 12.61 10.05
N PHE A 253 20.22 12.21 9.07
CA PHE A 253 21.64 12.55 9.02
C PHE A 253 21.82 14.06 8.95
N PRO A 254 22.94 14.61 9.51
CA PRO A 254 23.29 16.02 9.33
C PRO A 254 23.32 16.44 7.86
N GLU A 255 22.73 17.58 7.54
CA GLU A 255 22.65 18.06 6.12
C GLU A 255 24.01 18.16 5.45
N ARG A 256 25.06 18.53 6.21
CA ARG A 256 26.43 18.64 5.70
C ARG A 256 27.04 17.31 5.25
N TRP A 257 26.44 16.15 5.60
CA TRP A 257 26.90 14.83 5.15
C TRP A 257 26.26 14.41 3.82
N LEU A 258 25.14 15.01 3.48
CA LEU A 258 24.32 14.58 2.34
C LEU A 258 25.05 14.75 1.01
N GLY A 259 25.20 13.67 0.27
CA GLY A 259 25.85 13.65 -1.04
C GLY A 259 27.38 13.55 -0.97
N LEU A 260 27.96 13.46 0.23
CA LEU A 260 29.41 13.30 0.39
C LEU A 260 29.85 11.82 0.34
N GLU A 261 31.10 11.63 -0.05
CA GLU A 261 31.74 10.31 -0.17
C GLU A 261 33.14 10.33 0.41
N LYS A 262 33.59 9.15 0.88
CA LYS A 262 34.98 8.87 1.28
C LYS A 262 35.62 10.00 2.12
N GLU A 263 36.75 10.51 1.68
CA GLU A 263 37.58 11.47 2.41
C GLU A 263 36.83 12.74 2.82
N GLU A 264 35.94 13.25 1.97
CA GLU A 264 35.14 14.43 2.29
C GLU A 264 34.12 14.12 3.40
N LEU A 265 33.45 12.97 3.31
CA LEU A 265 32.51 12.52 4.35
C LEU A 265 33.24 12.22 5.67
N GLN A 266 34.40 11.57 5.61
CA GLN A 266 35.23 11.28 6.79
C GLN A 266 35.66 12.56 7.50
N LYS A 267 36.12 13.55 6.73
CA LYS A 267 36.54 14.85 7.27
C LYS A 267 35.36 15.58 7.93
N GLU A 268 34.21 15.58 7.28
CA GLU A 268 33.04 16.33 7.73
C GLU A 268 32.33 15.63 8.92
N SER A 269 32.32 14.31 8.93
CA SER A 269 31.64 13.52 9.98
C SER A 269 32.55 13.19 11.17
N GLY A 270 33.86 13.15 10.96
CA GLY A 270 34.83 12.65 11.93
C GLY A 270 34.92 11.12 12.02
N LEU A 271 34.14 10.41 11.18
CA LEU A 271 34.08 8.95 11.14
C LEU A 271 35.12 8.41 10.17
N LYS A 272 36.07 7.62 10.66
CA LYS A 272 37.23 7.16 9.87
C LYS A 272 36.88 6.21 8.73
N SER A 273 35.82 5.44 8.88
CA SER A 273 35.38 4.43 7.91
C SER A 273 34.15 4.86 7.07
N ALA A 274 33.76 6.14 7.15
CA ALA A 274 32.61 6.63 6.38
C ALA A 274 32.91 6.59 4.87
N SER A 275 32.03 5.90 4.12
CA SER A 275 32.23 5.62 2.70
C SER A 275 31.30 6.43 1.80
N PHE A 276 30.04 6.60 2.19
CA PHE A 276 29.01 7.26 1.37
C PHE A 276 27.81 7.72 2.21
N CYS A 277 27.30 8.90 1.91
CA CYS A 277 25.98 9.35 2.42
C CYS A 277 25.13 9.82 1.24
N HIS A 278 23.99 9.17 1.03
CA HIS A 278 23.11 9.51 -0.09
C HIS A 278 22.55 10.93 0.06
N LYS A 279 22.51 11.70 -1.03
CA LYS A 279 22.00 13.08 -1.05
C LYS A 279 20.56 13.24 -0.54
N GLY A 280 19.74 12.20 -0.65
CA GLY A 280 18.37 12.14 -0.10
C GLY A 280 18.31 11.70 1.36
N GLY A 281 19.43 11.43 2.02
CA GLY A 281 19.50 11.08 3.43
C GLY A 281 18.86 9.75 3.82
N PHE A 282 18.57 8.85 2.90
CA PHE A 282 17.91 7.57 3.21
C PHE A 282 18.87 6.41 3.47
N LEU A 283 20.17 6.61 3.21
CA LEU A 283 21.20 5.60 3.36
C LEU A 283 22.56 6.26 3.60
N MET A 284 23.31 5.72 4.56
CA MET A 284 24.74 5.96 4.74
C MET A 284 25.45 4.62 4.82
N THR A 285 26.71 4.56 4.37
CA THR A 285 27.57 3.37 4.50
C THR A 285 28.89 3.71 5.18
N VAL A 286 29.33 2.77 6.01
CA VAL A 286 30.62 2.81 6.75
C VAL A 286 31.24 1.41 6.75
N ASP A 287 32.54 1.27 7.06
CA ASP A 287 33.18 -0.05 7.02
C ASP A 287 33.08 -0.79 8.37
N THR A 288 32.87 -0.08 9.50
CA THR A 288 32.83 -0.68 10.84
C THR A 288 31.47 -0.47 11.53
N LEU A 289 31.10 -1.39 12.43
CA LEU A 289 29.87 -1.27 13.23
C LEU A 289 29.97 -0.10 14.22
N GLU A 290 31.13 0.15 14.77
CA GLU A 290 31.38 1.23 15.70
C GLU A 290 31.13 2.58 15.08
N ASP A 291 31.63 2.83 13.85
CA ASP A 291 31.37 4.06 13.12
C ASP A 291 29.88 4.15 12.68
N ALA A 292 29.23 3.02 12.41
CA ALA A 292 27.79 3.02 12.13
C ALA A 292 26.95 3.49 13.32
N ILE A 293 27.26 2.98 14.51
CA ILE A 293 26.57 3.38 15.76
C ILE A 293 26.89 4.85 16.08
N GLU A 294 28.16 5.27 15.94
CA GLU A 294 28.55 6.66 16.20
C GLU A 294 27.92 7.63 15.22
N ALA A 295 27.75 7.26 13.94
CA ALA A 295 27.00 8.05 12.95
C ALA A 295 25.56 8.29 13.40
N CYS A 296 24.89 7.27 13.92
CA CYS A 296 23.55 7.39 14.49
C CYS A 296 23.54 8.34 15.70
N LYS A 297 24.48 8.16 16.64
CA LYS A 297 24.58 9.00 17.85
C LYS A 297 24.88 10.46 17.53
N ILE A 298 25.75 10.74 16.55
CA ILE A 298 26.01 12.12 16.07
C ILE A 298 24.73 12.69 15.48
N SER A 299 24.05 11.92 14.62
CA SER A 299 22.80 12.36 14.01
C SER A 299 21.76 12.69 15.07
N GLN A 300 21.57 11.87 16.08
CA GLN A 300 20.63 12.09 17.20
C GLN A 300 20.98 13.35 18.02
N ARG A 301 22.26 13.60 18.28
CA ARG A 301 22.71 14.79 19.01
C ARG A 301 22.44 16.08 18.24
N GLU A 302 22.56 16.06 16.92
CA GLU A 302 22.44 17.25 16.08
C GLU A 302 21.04 17.48 15.52
N TYR A 303 20.24 16.42 15.38
CA TYR A 303 18.92 16.52 14.77
C TYR A 303 17.98 17.40 15.58
N ARG A 304 17.38 18.36 14.88
CA ARG A 304 16.36 19.26 15.43
C ARG A 304 15.17 19.23 14.49
N PHE A 305 14.21 18.41 14.83
CA PHE A 305 12.98 18.32 14.05
C PHE A 305 12.09 19.53 14.31
N GLN A 306 11.72 20.23 13.26
CA GLN A 306 10.68 21.21 13.27
C GLN A 306 9.59 20.79 12.29
N PRO A 307 8.41 20.40 12.77
CA PRO A 307 7.32 20.02 11.88
C PRO A 307 6.93 21.21 10.99
N VAL A 308 6.52 20.91 9.77
CA VAL A 308 6.03 21.89 8.81
C VAL A 308 4.55 21.61 8.54
N VAL A 309 3.70 22.59 8.73
CA VAL A 309 2.32 22.58 8.29
C VAL A 309 2.19 23.53 7.11
N VAL A 310 1.84 23.02 5.96
CA VAL A 310 1.52 23.85 4.80
C VAL A 310 0.04 24.15 4.83
N THR A 311 -0.31 25.44 4.78
CA THR A 311 -1.70 25.89 4.71
C THR A 311 -1.99 26.39 3.30
N VAL A 312 -3.06 25.90 2.71
CA VAL A 312 -3.47 26.23 1.35
C VAL A 312 -4.85 26.88 1.42
N THR A 313 -4.90 28.18 1.23
CA THR A 313 -6.11 29.00 1.28
C THR A 313 -6.18 29.87 0.03
N LYS A 314 -7.31 30.52 -0.22
CA LYS A 314 -7.51 31.31 -1.44
C LYS A 314 -6.57 32.52 -1.53
N ASP A 315 -6.32 33.18 -0.41
CA ASP A 315 -5.59 34.45 -0.29
C ASP A 315 -4.26 34.32 0.47
N CYS A 316 -3.78 33.10 0.68
CA CYS A 316 -2.60 32.78 1.52
C CYS A 316 -2.76 33.20 3.00
N GLU A 317 -3.96 33.56 3.45
CA GLU A 317 -4.20 33.91 4.85
C GLU A 317 -4.71 32.69 5.62
N LEU A 318 -4.28 32.58 6.87
CA LEU A 318 -4.72 31.55 7.80
C LEU A 318 -5.45 32.23 8.95
N ASP A 319 -6.68 31.81 9.17
CA ASP A 319 -7.47 32.23 10.31
C ASP A 319 -6.71 31.94 11.62
N PRO A 320 -6.56 32.92 12.53
CA PRO A 320 -5.88 32.73 13.81
C PRO A 320 -6.45 31.59 14.67
N GLN A 321 -7.76 31.36 14.61
CA GLN A 321 -8.39 30.23 15.30
C GLN A 321 -7.91 28.90 14.71
N MET A 322 -7.82 28.81 13.38
CA MET A 322 -7.29 27.61 12.70
C MET A 322 -5.80 27.41 13.00
N GLU A 323 -5.00 28.46 13.02
CA GLU A 323 -3.59 28.35 13.40
C GLU A 323 -3.44 27.81 14.83
N LYS A 324 -4.28 28.29 15.77
CA LYS A 324 -4.30 27.78 17.14
C LYS A 324 -4.64 26.29 17.18
N LEU A 325 -5.70 25.84 16.51
CA LEU A 325 -6.12 24.45 16.47
C LEU A 325 -5.05 23.55 15.81
N LEU A 326 -4.38 24.02 14.76
CA LEU A 326 -3.27 23.28 14.13
C LEU A 326 -2.10 23.08 15.09
N ARG A 327 -1.81 24.05 15.97
CA ARG A 327 -0.76 23.95 16.99
C ARG A 327 -1.15 23.09 18.19
N GLU A 328 -2.44 22.86 18.42
CA GLU A 328 -2.95 21.96 19.46
C GLU A 328 -2.86 20.48 19.07
N ILE A 329 -2.56 20.16 17.79
CA ILE A 329 -2.30 18.79 17.37
C ILE A 329 -0.98 18.31 18.01
N PRO A 330 -0.98 17.13 18.67
CA PRO A 330 0.22 16.59 19.30
C PRO A 330 1.42 16.54 18.34
N GLY A 331 2.54 17.13 18.74
CA GLY A 331 3.75 17.22 17.94
C GLY A 331 3.80 18.40 16.97
N MET A 332 2.74 19.22 16.87
CA MET A 332 2.68 20.40 15.99
C MET A 332 2.78 21.74 16.75
N GLU A 333 3.02 21.73 18.05
CA GLU A 333 3.02 22.93 18.91
C GLU A 333 4.00 24.01 18.42
N ARG A 334 5.13 23.57 17.84
CA ARG A 334 6.18 24.43 17.29
C ARG A 334 6.29 24.35 15.77
N ALA A 335 5.22 23.93 15.08
CA ALA A 335 5.24 23.78 13.64
C ALA A 335 5.53 25.12 12.93
N LYS A 336 6.37 25.05 11.90
CA LYS A 336 6.53 26.12 10.93
C LYS A 336 5.29 26.15 10.04
N MET A 337 4.57 27.26 10.03
CA MET A 337 3.44 27.46 9.11
C MET A 337 3.95 28.03 7.79
N VAL A 338 3.73 27.30 6.71
CA VAL A 338 4.06 27.73 5.35
C VAL A 338 2.77 27.98 4.60
N ARG A 339 2.52 29.24 4.25
CA ARG A 339 1.29 29.69 3.61
C ARG A 339 1.41 29.64 2.10
N LYS A 340 0.45 29.06 1.43
CA LYS A 340 0.35 28.93 -0.02
C LYS A 340 -1.09 29.21 -0.48
N SER A 341 -1.25 29.65 -1.73
CA SER A 341 -2.57 29.75 -2.38
C SER A 341 -2.88 28.50 -3.20
N PHE A 342 -4.18 28.31 -3.51
CA PHE A 342 -4.56 27.44 -4.60
C PHE A 342 -4.09 28.00 -5.94
N PRO A 343 -3.88 27.14 -6.98
CA PRO A 343 -3.68 27.65 -8.33
C PRO A 343 -4.98 28.34 -8.80
N ASP A 344 -4.82 29.40 -9.58
CA ASP A 344 -5.97 30.09 -10.17
C ASP A 344 -6.75 29.14 -11.07
N ILE A 345 -8.06 29.09 -10.87
CA ILE A 345 -8.94 28.31 -11.74
C ILE A 345 -8.98 29.01 -13.10
N PRO A 346 -8.65 28.33 -14.21
CA PRO A 346 -8.72 28.93 -15.53
C PRO A 346 -10.12 29.51 -15.79
N LYS A 347 -10.20 30.79 -16.12
CA LYS A 347 -11.45 31.41 -16.52
C LYS A 347 -11.91 30.77 -17.85
N LEU A 348 -13.06 30.14 -17.82
CA LEU A 348 -13.71 29.68 -19.02
C LEU A 348 -14.60 30.79 -19.56
N THR A 349 -14.30 31.27 -20.74
CA THR A 349 -15.20 32.08 -21.53
C THR A 349 -16.15 31.12 -22.26
N SER A 350 -17.37 30.95 -21.79
CA SER A 350 -18.40 30.27 -22.56
C SER A 350 -19.20 31.27 -23.38
N GLU A 351 -19.32 31.05 -24.67
CA GLU A 351 -20.20 31.81 -25.55
C GLU A 351 -21.69 31.50 -25.25
N HIS A 352 -22.00 30.54 -24.38
CA HIS A 352 -23.33 30.00 -24.13
C HIS A 352 -23.83 30.07 -22.69
N GLY A 353 -23.17 30.80 -21.80
CA GLY A 353 -23.72 31.10 -20.48
C GLY A 353 -23.62 29.95 -19.44
N TYR A 354 -22.96 28.86 -19.73
CA TYR A 354 -22.62 27.82 -18.80
C TYR A 354 -21.12 27.84 -18.52
N ASP A 355 -20.71 28.14 -17.29
CA ASP A 355 -19.34 27.96 -16.86
C ASP A 355 -19.07 26.47 -16.70
N GLU A 356 -18.82 25.77 -17.80
CA GLU A 356 -18.17 24.47 -17.74
C GLU A 356 -16.75 24.65 -17.24
N VAL A 357 -16.56 24.46 -15.95
CA VAL A 357 -15.21 24.28 -15.39
C VAL A 357 -14.69 22.98 -15.96
N ALA A 358 -13.99 23.05 -17.09
CA ALA A 358 -13.36 21.90 -17.70
C ALA A 358 -12.20 21.40 -16.81
N LEU A 359 -12.55 20.81 -15.66
CA LEU A 359 -11.63 20.10 -14.76
C LEU A 359 -10.87 19.00 -15.50
N GLU A 360 -11.33 18.64 -16.68
CA GLU A 360 -10.70 17.68 -17.58
C GLU A 360 -9.62 18.29 -18.48
N LYS A 361 -9.52 19.62 -18.59
CA LYS A 361 -8.45 20.22 -19.39
C LYS A 361 -7.09 19.80 -18.87
N GLN A 362 -6.24 19.37 -19.79
CA GLN A 362 -4.89 18.90 -19.48
C GLN A 362 -4.06 19.95 -18.73
N GLU A 363 -4.29 21.23 -19.04
CA GLU A 363 -3.67 22.36 -18.37
C GLU A 363 -4.01 22.44 -16.88
N TRP A 364 -5.31 22.25 -16.52
CA TRP A 364 -5.75 22.26 -15.14
C TRP A 364 -5.13 21.08 -14.35
N LYS A 365 -5.12 19.89 -14.93
CA LYS A 365 -4.47 18.71 -14.34
C LYS A 365 -2.98 18.93 -14.13
N GLN A 366 -2.32 19.65 -15.04
CA GLN A 366 -0.91 19.97 -14.91
C GLN A 366 -0.65 20.98 -13.78
N LEU A 367 -1.43 22.05 -13.69
CA LEU A 367 -1.34 23.05 -12.61
C LEU A 367 -1.52 22.39 -11.21
N GLN A 368 -2.48 21.49 -11.08
CA GLN A 368 -2.68 20.74 -9.84
C GLN A 368 -1.50 19.85 -9.47
N LYS A 369 -0.89 19.17 -10.45
CA LYS A 369 0.31 18.36 -10.24
C LYS A 369 1.50 19.22 -9.80
N GLU A 370 1.67 20.38 -10.42
CA GLU A 370 2.75 21.34 -10.08
C GLU A 370 2.54 21.89 -8.66
N LYS A 371 1.30 22.27 -8.32
CA LYS A 371 0.96 22.70 -6.96
C LYS A 371 1.25 21.58 -5.94
N CYS A 372 0.84 20.35 -6.21
CA CYS A 372 1.15 19.25 -5.33
C CYS A 372 2.67 19.05 -5.15
N LYS A 373 3.47 19.19 -6.22
CA LYS A 373 4.94 19.13 -6.10
C LYS A 373 5.49 20.27 -5.26
N GLU A 374 4.97 21.49 -5.43
CA GLU A 374 5.35 22.66 -4.61
C GLU A 374 5.07 22.42 -3.12
N LEU A 375 3.88 21.90 -2.78
CA LEU A 375 3.52 21.60 -1.40
C LEU A 375 4.43 20.51 -0.80
N LEU A 376 4.71 19.45 -1.57
CA LEU A 376 5.55 18.34 -1.13
C LEU A 376 7.04 18.73 -0.99
N ALA A 377 7.51 19.77 -1.71
CA ALA A 377 8.87 20.28 -1.57
C ALA A 377 9.15 20.86 -0.18
N GLU A 378 8.11 21.35 0.51
CA GLU A 378 8.20 21.82 1.90
C GLU A 378 8.31 20.67 2.94
N LYS A 379 8.21 19.41 2.50
CA LYS A 379 8.21 18.21 3.35
C LYS A 379 7.21 18.30 4.51
N PRO A 380 5.92 18.57 4.26
CA PRO A 380 4.94 18.81 5.31
C PRO A 380 4.65 17.57 6.15
N GLU A 381 4.45 17.75 7.46
CA GLU A 381 3.81 16.77 8.34
C GLU A 381 2.30 16.74 8.13
N ALA A 382 1.72 17.89 7.84
CA ALA A 382 0.32 18.00 7.47
C ALA A 382 0.11 19.14 6.47
N VAL A 383 -0.93 19.01 5.65
CA VAL A 383 -1.41 20.07 4.77
C VAL A 383 -2.83 20.44 5.18
N TYR A 384 -3.03 21.68 5.61
CA TYR A 384 -4.36 22.23 5.85
C TYR A 384 -4.89 22.87 4.58
N VAL A 385 -6.12 22.57 4.21
CA VAL A 385 -6.79 23.10 3.03
C VAL A 385 -8.10 23.78 3.42
N ASP A 386 -8.31 25.00 2.93
CA ASP A 386 -9.55 25.75 3.11
C ASP A 386 -9.89 26.52 1.83
N GLY A 387 -10.87 26.03 1.12
CA GLY A 387 -11.33 26.58 -0.15
C GLY A 387 -12.58 25.87 -0.63
N THR A 388 -13.05 26.23 -1.82
CA THR A 388 -14.19 25.55 -2.45
C THR A 388 -13.84 24.10 -2.80
N VAL A 389 -14.86 23.27 -3.00
CA VAL A 389 -14.67 21.86 -3.42
C VAL A 389 -13.82 21.76 -4.69
N TRP A 390 -13.99 22.65 -5.63
CA TRP A 390 -13.26 22.67 -6.90
C TRP A 390 -11.78 23.00 -6.75
N GLU A 391 -11.43 23.83 -5.77
CA GLU A 391 -10.03 24.17 -5.44
C GLU A 391 -9.37 23.04 -4.63
N THR A 392 -10.08 22.50 -3.65
CA THR A 392 -9.52 21.57 -2.66
C THR A 392 -9.45 20.14 -3.18
N TYR A 393 -10.49 19.64 -3.83
CA TYR A 393 -10.59 18.22 -4.21
C TYR A 393 -9.39 17.69 -5.01
N PRO A 394 -8.92 18.34 -6.09
CA PRO A 394 -7.80 17.82 -6.87
C PRO A 394 -6.49 17.76 -6.07
N VAL A 395 -6.23 18.78 -5.25
CA VAL A 395 -5.03 18.85 -4.40
C VAL A 395 -5.09 17.77 -3.32
N VAL A 396 -6.22 17.65 -2.63
CA VAL A 396 -6.47 16.63 -1.61
C VAL A 396 -6.27 15.23 -2.19
N HIS A 397 -6.87 14.94 -3.34
CA HIS A 397 -6.75 13.64 -4.02
C HIS A 397 -5.28 13.28 -4.31
N LEU A 398 -4.47 14.22 -4.81
CA LEU A 398 -3.07 13.99 -5.10
C LEU A 398 -2.23 13.81 -3.83
N LEU A 399 -2.48 14.59 -2.79
CA LEU A 399 -1.78 14.49 -1.50
C LEU A 399 -2.09 13.16 -0.81
N ARG A 400 -3.35 12.73 -0.83
CA ARG A 400 -3.78 11.44 -0.26
C ARG A 400 -3.10 10.25 -0.93
N LYS A 401 -2.96 10.25 -2.26
CA LYS A 401 -2.17 9.24 -2.99
C LYS A 401 -0.71 9.18 -2.54
N LYS A 402 -0.19 10.27 -1.98
CA LYS A 402 1.15 10.34 -1.40
C LYS A 402 1.17 10.06 0.11
N LYS A 403 0.03 9.64 0.70
CA LYS A 403 -0.12 9.35 2.13
C LYS A 403 0.21 10.53 3.04
N ILE A 404 0.00 11.75 2.57
CA ILE A 404 0.16 12.97 3.37
C ILE A 404 -1.11 13.20 4.19
N THR A 405 -0.93 13.57 5.46
CA THR A 405 -2.04 14.00 6.32
C THR A 405 -2.65 15.29 5.78
N VAL A 406 -3.92 15.26 5.41
CA VAL A 406 -4.67 16.43 4.96
C VAL A 406 -5.73 16.78 5.99
N LEU A 407 -5.76 18.04 6.37
CA LEU A 407 -6.67 18.62 7.37
C LEU A 407 -7.56 19.66 6.70
N THR A 408 -8.77 19.80 7.19
CA THR A 408 -9.69 20.88 6.80
C THR A 408 -10.53 21.28 7.99
N LYS A 409 -11.18 22.43 7.92
CA LYS A 409 -12.12 22.87 8.95
C LYS A 409 -13.49 22.19 8.75
N ALA A 410 -14.16 21.94 9.83
CA ALA A 410 -15.56 21.56 9.86
C ALA A 410 -16.27 22.28 11.01
N GLU A 411 -17.57 22.44 10.89
CA GLU A 411 -18.45 22.90 11.97
C GLU A 411 -19.24 21.70 12.50
N VAL A 412 -19.06 21.41 13.77
CA VAL A 412 -19.76 20.31 14.47
C VAL A 412 -20.40 20.91 15.71
N ASP A 413 -21.71 20.78 15.84
CA ASP A 413 -22.52 21.32 16.97
C ASP A 413 -22.32 22.84 17.22
N GLY A 414 -22.05 23.60 16.14
CA GLY A 414 -21.82 25.06 16.22
C GLY A 414 -20.39 25.45 16.61
N GLU A 415 -19.51 24.49 16.80
CA GLU A 415 -18.08 24.73 17.03
C GLU A 415 -17.24 24.41 15.81
N ILE A 416 -16.26 25.27 15.53
CA ILE A 416 -15.29 25.05 14.45
C ILE A 416 -14.19 24.11 14.96
N CYS A 417 -14.00 23.01 14.26
CA CYS A 417 -12.97 22.02 14.55
C CYS A 417 -12.13 21.69 13.33
N LEU A 418 -10.96 21.09 13.56
CA LEU A 418 -10.16 20.47 12.52
C LEU A 418 -10.57 19.02 12.35
N ILE A 419 -10.76 18.60 11.09
CA ILE A 419 -10.96 17.20 10.77
C ILE A 419 -9.84 16.72 9.84
N ARG A 420 -9.41 15.48 10.03
CA ARG A 420 -8.53 14.79 9.11
C ARG A 420 -9.37 14.21 7.96
N ILE A 421 -9.00 14.54 6.74
CA ILE A 421 -9.60 13.90 5.57
C ILE A 421 -9.05 12.48 5.50
N PRO A 422 -9.91 11.43 5.58
CA PRO A 422 -9.46 10.04 5.59
C PRO A 422 -8.59 9.73 4.37
N SER A 423 -7.50 8.99 4.57
CA SER A 423 -6.77 8.38 3.44
C SER A 423 -7.74 7.43 2.73
N GLY A 424 -7.91 7.55 1.44
CA GLY A 424 -8.68 6.58 0.69
C GLY A 424 -8.01 5.22 0.78
N SER A 425 -8.81 4.21 0.95
CA SER A 425 -8.45 2.81 0.73
C SER A 425 -7.89 2.61 -0.68
#